data_6de2b5c66ba081faecf167d66a1b20cc
#
_entry.id   6de2b5c66ba081faecf167d66a1b20cc
#
_cell.length_a   1.000
_cell.length_b   1.000
_cell.length_c   1.000
_cell.angle_alpha   90.00
_cell.angle_beta   90.00
_cell.angle_gamma   90.00
#
_symmetry.space_group_name_H-M   'P 1'
#
loop_
_entity.id
_entity.type
_entity.pdbx_description
1 polymer ?
#
loop_
_entity_poly.entity_id
_entity_poly.type
_entity_poly.pdbx_seq_one_letter_code
_entity_poly.pdbx_strand_id
1 'polypeptide(L)'
;MKNPTLIQYFHWYYNEPDNLWTKAAKEAANLAGMGITGVWFPPAYKGTNGGYSIGYDTYDLFDLGEFEQKNSRGTKYGSKEEYQNAINELHKHKITVIADTVFNHKAGGDELEKVKVRKVNEEDRNEFISDNFEIEAWTKFTFPGRQGKYSEFVWDHRCFSGIDWAEDLQESSIFAIQNEYGEGWEDVPSTEMGNYDYLMYNDIDFRNPAVREELKNWGKWYFETTGVDGFRLDAVKHISTEFL
;
A
#
# COMPACT_ATOMS: atom_id res chain seq x y z
N MET A 1 -19.76 12.06 26.97
CA MET A 1 -18.89 11.69 25.81
C MET A 1 -18.89 12.90 24.86
N LYS A 2 -17.72 13.42 24.51
CA LYS A 2 -17.63 14.38 23.40
C LYS A 2 -17.88 13.61 22.10
N ASN A 3 -18.70 14.13 21.20
CA ASN A 3 -18.86 13.53 19.87
C ASN A 3 -17.53 13.53 19.14
N PRO A 4 -17.01 12.39 18.67
CA PRO A 4 -15.79 12.36 17.88
C PRO A 4 -16.05 12.99 16.51
N THR A 5 -15.07 13.78 16.05
CA THR A 5 -15.07 14.38 14.71
C THR A 5 -13.78 14.02 14.02
N LEU A 6 -13.86 13.17 13.01
CA LEU A 6 -12.73 12.75 12.18
C LEU A 6 -12.71 13.57 10.89
N ILE A 7 -11.55 14.08 10.53
CA ILE A 7 -11.32 14.73 9.25
C ILE A 7 -10.35 13.92 8.39
N GLN A 8 -10.67 13.72 7.11
CA GLN A 8 -9.71 13.33 6.08
C GLN A 8 -8.85 14.55 5.77
N TYR A 9 -7.57 14.51 6.18
CA TYR A 9 -6.67 15.66 6.11
C TYR A 9 -5.80 15.61 4.85
N PHE A 10 -6.39 15.28 3.71
CA PHE A 10 -5.73 15.30 2.41
C PHE A 10 -6.77 15.32 1.29
N HIS A 11 -6.32 15.65 0.09
CA HIS A 11 -7.07 15.46 -1.13
C HIS A 11 -6.12 15.07 -2.27
N TRP A 12 -6.69 14.48 -3.31
CA TRP A 12 -5.95 13.88 -4.42
C TRP A 12 -4.97 14.84 -5.11
N TYR A 13 -5.35 16.11 -5.24
CA TYR A 13 -4.59 17.14 -5.96
C TYR A 13 -3.78 18.05 -5.03
N TYR A 14 -3.41 17.57 -3.84
CA TYR A 14 -2.62 18.35 -2.90
C TYR A 14 -1.32 18.84 -3.56
N ASN A 15 -1.13 20.16 -3.62
CA ASN A 15 0.04 20.82 -4.23
C ASN A 15 0.22 22.23 -3.61
N GLU A 16 0.32 22.30 -2.29
CA GLU A 16 0.53 23.56 -1.57
C GLU A 16 2.03 23.81 -1.32
N PRO A 17 2.44 25.07 -1.00
CA PRO A 17 3.84 25.41 -0.75
C PRO A 17 4.47 24.63 0.41
N ASP A 18 3.72 24.40 1.49
CA ASP A 18 4.14 23.52 2.58
C ASP A 18 3.78 22.08 2.23
N ASN A 19 4.66 21.11 2.56
CA ASN A 19 4.25 19.71 2.50
C ASN A 19 3.16 19.42 3.55
N LEU A 20 2.42 18.33 3.33
CA LEU A 20 1.25 18.02 4.14
C LEU A 20 1.57 17.87 5.63
N TRP A 21 2.70 17.22 5.95
CA TRP A 21 3.10 16.97 7.34
C TRP A 21 3.42 18.26 8.08
N THR A 22 4.17 19.17 7.46
CA THR A 22 4.48 20.48 8.00
C THR A 22 3.22 21.31 8.20
N LYS A 23 2.28 21.27 7.25
CA LYS A 23 0.99 21.97 7.37
C LYS A 23 0.17 21.41 8.53
N ALA A 24 0.05 20.09 8.65
CA ALA A 24 -0.70 19.44 9.74
C ALA A 24 -0.15 19.82 11.11
N ALA A 25 1.17 19.84 11.28
CA ALA A 25 1.82 20.26 12.51
C ALA A 25 1.47 21.73 12.86
N LYS A 26 1.52 22.63 11.88
CA LYS A 26 1.18 24.06 12.08
C LYS A 26 -0.29 24.29 12.43
N GLU A 27 -1.19 23.46 11.88
CA GLU A 27 -2.63 23.62 12.05
C GLU A 27 -3.23 22.86 13.24
N ALA A 28 -2.44 22.07 13.98
CA ALA A 28 -2.92 21.21 15.06
C ALA A 28 -3.76 21.95 16.12
N ALA A 29 -3.31 23.14 16.56
CA ALA A 29 -4.05 23.96 17.52
C ALA A 29 -5.38 24.48 16.95
N ASN A 30 -5.39 24.87 15.69
CA ASN A 30 -6.59 25.36 15.00
C ASN A 30 -7.62 24.26 14.82
N LEU A 31 -7.19 23.07 14.38
CA LEU A 31 -8.03 21.86 14.25
C LEU A 31 -8.69 21.52 15.58
N ALA A 32 -7.93 21.51 16.68
CA ALA A 32 -8.48 21.29 18.02
C ALA A 32 -9.50 22.37 18.42
N GLY A 33 -9.22 23.64 18.09
CA GLY A 33 -10.12 24.77 18.32
C GLY A 33 -11.45 24.65 17.57
N MET A 34 -11.43 24.04 16.38
CA MET A 34 -12.64 23.72 15.58
C MET A 34 -13.39 22.49 16.10
N GLY A 35 -12.87 21.77 17.10
CA GLY A 35 -13.48 20.58 17.65
C GLY A 35 -13.14 19.29 16.92
N ILE A 36 -12.13 19.27 16.06
CA ILE A 36 -11.60 18.05 15.45
C ILE A 36 -10.93 17.22 16.54
N THR A 37 -11.25 15.93 16.60
CA THR A 37 -10.73 14.96 17.57
C THR A 37 -9.90 13.86 16.94
N GLY A 38 -9.97 13.70 15.63
CA GLY A 38 -9.18 12.73 14.87
C GLY A 38 -8.85 13.23 13.47
N VAL A 39 -7.69 12.83 13.00
CA VAL A 39 -7.19 13.11 11.64
C VAL A 39 -6.90 11.78 10.96
N TRP A 40 -7.40 11.61 9.75
CA TRP A 40 -7.03 10.54 8.84
C TRP A 40 -6.02 11.08 7.83
N PHE A 41 -4.79 10.59 7.92
CA PHE A 41 -3.71 10.90 7.00
C PHE A 41 -3.66 9.95 5.80
N PRO A 42 -3.18 10.40 4.63
CA PRO A 42 -2.96 9.54 3.47
C PRO A 42 -1.82 8.54 3.74
N PRO A 43 -1.63 7.52 2.85
CA PRO A 43 -0.49 6.62 2.96
C PRO A 43 0.83 7.40 3.04
N ALA A 44 1.62 7.16 4.10
CA ALA A 44 2.84 7.93 4.38
C ALA A 44 4.11 7.29 3.80
N TYR A 45 4.00 6.08 3.25
CA TYR A 45 5.13 5.33 2.71
C TYR A 45 5.36 5.60 1.21
N LYS A 46 6.51 5.11 0.71
CA LYS A 46 6.95 5.34 -0.66
C LYS A 46 6.05 4.64 -1.67
N GLY A 47 5.50 5.41 -2.59
CA GLY A 47 4.85 4.91 -3.80
C GLY A 47 5.78 4.88 -5.01
N THR A 48 5.32 4.25 -6.09
CA THR A 48 6.13 4.04 -7.30
C THR A 48 6.52 5.33 -8.02
N ASN A 49 5.71 6.38 -7.89
CA ASN A 49 6.00 7.71 -8.45
C ASN A 49 6.84 8.60 -7.50
N GLY A 50 7.45 8.04 -6.46
CA GLY A 50 8.32 8.74 -5.54
C GLY A 50 7.68 9.98 -4.92
N GLY A 51 8.34 11.14 -5.04
CA GLY A 51 7.86 12.42 -4.52
C GLY A 51 6.58 12.98 -5.16
N TYR A 52 6.06 12.33 -6.19
CA TYR A 52 4.78 12.69 -6.83
C TYR A 52 3.66 11.73 -6.48
N SER A 53 3.97 10.59 -5.86
CA SER A 53 3.00 9.58 -5.48
C SER A 53 2.03 10.07 -4.44
N ILE A 54 0.74 9.83 -4.67
CA ILE A 54 -0.32 10.07 -3.67
C ILE A 54 -0.42 8.95 -2.62
N GLY A 55 0.40 7.88 -2.75
CA GLY A 55 0.55 6.80 -1.78
C GLY A 55 -0.21 5.51 -2.09
N TYR A 56 -1.17 5.54 -3.04
CA TYR A 56 -1.96 4.35 -3.38
C TYR A 56 -1.30 3.44 -4.44
N ASP A 57 -0.18 3.86 -5.03
CA ASP A 57 0.72 3.06 -5.85
C ASP A 57 1.86 2.50 -5.00
N THR A 58 1.56 1.68 -4.01
CA THR A 58 2.45 1.24 -2.93
C THR A 58 3.70 0.53 -3.44
N TYR A 59 4.89 1.09 -3.14
CA TYR A 59 6.16 0.46 -3.44
C TYR A 59 6.82 -0.11 -2.17
N ASP A 60 7.28 0.71 -1.24
CA ASP A 60 7.96 0.26 -0.02
C ASP A 60 7.27 0.77 1.23
N LEU A 61 6.60 -0.14 1.93
CA LEU A 61 5.86 0.13 3.17
C LEU A 61 6.78 0.62 4.32
N PHE A 62 8.07 0.25 4.31
CA PHE A 62 9.04 0.65 5.32
C PHE A 62 9.78 1.96 5.01
N ASP A 63 9.50 2.60 3.88
CA ASP A 63 10.09 3.89 3.53
C ASP A 63 9.10 5.04 3.71
N LEU A 64 9.16 5.72 4.83
CA LEU A 64 8.32 6.89 5.16
C LEU A 64 8.90 8.22 4.63
N GLY A 65 9.67 8.18 3.56
CA GLY A 65 10.39 9.34 3.03
C GLY A 65 11.78 9.49 3.64
N GLU A 66 12.43 8.37 3.95
CA GLU A 66 13.76 8.32 4.55
C GLU A 66 14.84 7.93 3.54
N PHE A 67 14.52 7.11 2.54
CA PHE A 67 15.47 6.53 1.61
C PHE A 67 15.36 7.12 0.21
N GLU A 68 16.51 7.18 -0.50
CA GLU A 68 16.52 7.55 -1.92
C GLU A 68 16.01 6.37 -2.75
N GLN A 69 14.72 6.40 -3.08
CA GLN A 69 14.04 5.38 -3.86
C GLN A 69 13.03 6.03 -4.80
N LYS A 70 12.80 5.44 -5.98
CA LYS A 70 11.85 5.97 -6.98
C LYS A 70 12.10 7.47 -7.28
N ASN A 71 13.39 7.83 -7.45
CA ASN A 71 13.87 9.18 -7.78
C ASN A 71 13.52 10.26 -6.75
N SER A 72 13.31 9.89 -5.50
CA SER A 72 13.12 10.85 -4.42
C SER A 72 13.48 10.26 -3.06
N ARG A 73 13.96 11.13 -2.14
CA ARG A 73 14.09 10.74 -0.74
C ARG A 73 12.77 10.90 0.00
N GLY A 74 12.18 12.08 -0.02
CA GLY A 74 10.86 12.32 0.57
C GLY A 74 9.71 11.67 -0.21
N THR A 75 8.57 11.48 0.45
CA THR A 75 7.29 11.24 -0.23
C THR A 75 6.69 12.57 -0.69
N LYS A 76 5.60 12.54 -1.43
CA LYS A 76 4.83 13.74 -1.80
C LYS A 76 4.46 14.60 -0.59
N TYR A 77 4.26 13.98 0.54
CA TYR A 77 3.73 14.61 1.75
C TYR A 77 4.81 15.07 2.73
N GLY A 78 6.07 14.68 2.50
CA GLY A 78 7.23 15.08 3.29
C GLY A 78 8.15 13.95 3.69
N SER A 79 9.03 14.21 4.65
CA SER A 79 9.97 13.23 5.23
C SER A 79 9.36 12.49 6.42
N LYS A 80 10.02 11.41 6.83
CA LYS A 80 9.68 10.64 8.03
C LYS A 80 9.68 11.51 9.30
N GLU A 81 10.68 12.36 9.44
CA GLU A 81 10.80 13.27 10.59
C GLU A 81 9.65 14.28 10.64
N GLU A 82 9.24 14.81 9.49
CA GLU A 82 8.10 15.73 9.39
C GLU A 82 6.79 15.00 9.70
N TYR A 83 6.63 13.75 9.25
CA TYR A 83 5.48 12.91 9.58
C TYR A 83 5.35 12.66 11.08
N GLN A 84 6.45 12.23 11.72
CA GLN A 84 6.50 12.03 13.17
C GLN A 84 6.22 13.33 13.95
N ASN A 85 6.74 14.45 13.47
CA ASN A 85 6.47 15.76 14.07
C ASN A 85 4.99 16.14 13.96
N ALA A 86 4.36 15.90 12.81
CA ALA A 86 2.92 16.16 12.63
C ALA A 86 2.07 15.36 13.63
N ILE A 87 2.36 14.07 13.80
CA ILE A 87 1.67 13.21 14.76
C ILE A 87 1.87 13.75 16.20
N ASN A 88 3.09 14.08 16.58
CA ASN A 88 3.40 14.61 17.90
C ASN A 88 2.67 15.93 18.18
N GLU A 89 2.61 16.86 17.21
CA GLU A 89 1.88 18.12 17.37
C GLU A 89 0.36 17.89 17.52
N LEU A 90 -0.22 17.00 16.73
CA LEU A 90 -1.63 16.63 16.86
C LEU A 90 -1.94 16.00 18.23
N HIS A 91 -1.08 15.12 18.73
CA HIS A 91 -1.22 14.50 20.05
C HIS A 91 -1.14 15.54 21.20
N LYS A 92 -0.29 16.55 21.11
CA LYS A 92 -0.26 17.67 22.10
C LYS A 92 -1.62 18.35 22.22
N HIS A 93 -2.38 18.38 21.13
CA HIS A 93 -3.73 18.94 21.08
C HIS A 93 -4.84 17.91 21.27
N LYS A 94 -4.50 16.67 21.67
CA LYS A 94 -5.44 15.56 21.94
C LYS A 94 -6.25 15.16 20.70
N ILE A 95 -5.65 15.25 19.52
CA ILE A 95 -6.18 14.77 18.24
C ILE A 95 -5.54 13.42 17.96
N THR A 96 -6.35 12.39 17.76
CA THR A 96 -5.88 11.06 17.34
C THR A 96 -5.51 11.05 15.86
N VAL A 97 -4.55 10.19 15.50
CA VAL A 97 -4.07 10.07 14.11
C VAL A 97 -4.33 8.66 13.61
N ILE A 98 -5.07 8.58 12.50
CA ILE A 98 -5.35 7.35 11.76
C ILE A 98 -4.53 7.37 10.48
N ALA A 99 -3.70 6.35 10.27
CA ALA A 99 -2.89 6.19 9.07
C ALA A 99 -3.64 5.38 8.01
N ASP A 100 -3.64 5.86 6.76
CA ASP A 100 -4.14 5.08 5.63
C ASP A 100 -3.16 3.97 5.26
N THR A 101 -3.67 2.79 5.00
CA THR A 101 -2.86 1.60 4.76
C THR A 101 -3.40 0.80 3.58
N VAL A 102 -2.55 0.62 2.57
CA VAL A 102 -2.84 -0.14 1.36
C VAL A 102 -2.10 -1.47 1.43
N PHE A 103 -2.83 -2.54 1.75
CA PHE A 103 -2.28 -3.90 1.77
C PHE A 103 -2.66 -4.72 0.54
N ASN A 104 -3.63 -4.25 -0.23
CA ASN A 104 -4.16 -5.01 -1.35
C ASN A 104 -3.10 -5.30 -2.43
N HIS A 105 -2.24 -4.35 -2.73
CA HIS A 105 -1.35 -4.42 -3.90
C HIS A 105 -0.03 -3.70 -3.71
N LYS A 106 0.93 -4.02 -4.59
CA LYS A 106 2.20 -3.32 -4.74
C LYS A 106 2.45 -2.94 -6.20
N ALA A 107 3.14 -1.82 -6.40
CA ALA A 107 3.49 -1.31 -7.72
C ALA A 107 5.00 -1.02 -7.85
N GLY A 108 5.53 -1.08 -9.05
CA GLY A 108 6.89 -0.64 -9.36
C GLY A 108 8.00 -1.59 -8.90
N GLY A 109 7.85 -2.88 -9.15
CA GLY A 109 8.89 -3.88 -8.91
C GLY A 109 10.26 -3.45 -9.44
N ASP A 110 11.33 -3.93 -8.81
CA ASP A 110 12.72 -3.55 -9.12
C ASP A 110 13.33 -4.43 -10.20
N GLU A 111 12.88 -5.69 -10.31
CA GLU A 111 13.41 -6.67 -11.25
C GLU A 111 12.28 -7.47 -11.92
N LEU A 112 12.55 -7.91 -13.15
CA LEU A 112 11.68 -8.83 -13.88
C LEU A 112 11.87 -10.26 -13.37
N GLU A 113 10.78 -11.01 -13.35
CA GLU A 113 10.76 -12.45 -13.12
C GLU A 113 9.94 -13.15 -14.21
N LYS A 114 10.28 -14.42 -14.44
CA LYS A 114 9.41 -15.31 -15.21
C LYS A 114 8.32 -15.86 -14.32
N VAL A 115 7.07 -15.63 -14.72
CA VAL A 115 5.89 -15.93 -13.93
C VAL A 115 4.93 -16.80 -14.73
N LYS A 116 4.51 -17.91 -14.14
CA LYS A 116 3.48 -18.77 -14.71
C LYS A 116 2.11 -18.20 -14.42
N VAL A 117 1.33 -17.97 -15.46
CA VAL A 117 0.02 -17.31 -15.36
C VAL A 117 -1.06 -17.97 -16.22
N ARG A 118 -2.30 -17.54 -15.99
CA ARG A 118 -3.45 -17.72 -16.89
C ARG A 118 -4.12 -16.37 -17.08
N LYS A 119 -4.59 -16.08 -18.29
CA LYS A 119 -5.47 -14.94 -18.54
C LYS A 119 -6.86 -15.20 -17.99
N VAL A 120 -7.46 -14.14 -17.46
CA VAL A 120 -8.77 -14.15 -16.83
C VAL A 120 -9.75 -13.32 -17.64
N ASN A 121 -11.02 -13.76 -17.69
CA ASN A 121 -12.11 -12.94 -18.23
C ASN A 121 -12.36 -11.75 -17.27
N GLU A 122 -12.32 -10.54 -17.80
CA GLU A 122 -12.48 -9.30 -16.98
C GLU A 122 -13.90 -9.15 -16.42
N GLU A 123 -14.91 -9.72 -17.10
CA GLU A 123 -16.33 -9.66 -16.69
C GLU A 123 -16.72 -10.79 -15.73
N ASP A 124 -16.02 -11.93 -15.80
CA ASP A 124 -16.16 -13.05 -14.85
C ASP A 124 -14.78 -13.62 -14.51
N ARG A 125 -14.22 -13.17 -13.43
CA ARG A 125 -12.84 -13.47 -13.00
C ARG A 125 -12.64 -14.91 -12.52
N ASN A 126 -13.71 -15.67 -12.33
CA ASN A 126 -13.63 -17.12 -12.13
C ASN A 126 -13.38 -17.88 -13.43
N GLU A 127 -13.55 -17.23 -14.59
CA GLU A 127 -13.30 -17.82 -15.89
C GLU A 127 -11.89 -17.57 -16.39
N PHE A 128 -11.10 -18.64 -16.56
CA PHE A 128 -9.81 -18.57 -17.22
C PHE A 128 -9.99 -18.70 -18.74
N ILE A 129 -9.46 -17.74 -19.48
CA ILE A 129 -9.59 -17.69 -20.96
C ILE A 129 -8.32 -18.15 -21.70
N SER A 130 -7.34 -18.68 -20.98
CA SER A 130 -6.13 -19.30 -21.54
C SER A 130 -5.72 -20.55 -20.78
N ASP A 131 -4.88 -21.39 -21.42
CA ASP A 131 -4.04 -22.36 -20.71
C ASP A 131 -2.95 -21.65 -19.91
N ASN A 132 -2.22 -22.41 -19.09
CA ASN A 132 -1.02 -21.91 -18.40
C ASN A 132 0.07 -21.55 -19.41
N PHE A 133 0.67 -20.38 -19.26
CA PHE A 133 1.85 -19.94 -20.00
C PHE A 133 2.77 -19.10 -19.11
N GLU A 134 3.95 -18.77 -19.61
CA GLU A 134 4.94 -17.97 -18.88
C GLU A 134 5.02 -16.57 -19.48
N ILE A 135 5.14 -15.56 -18.64
CA ILE A 135 5.39 -14.16 -19.01
C ILE A 135 6.54 -13.59 -18.20
N GLU A 136 7.12 -12.47 -18.63
CA GLU A 136 8.01 -11.65 -17.82
C GLU A 136 7.23 -10.52 -17.16
N ALA A 137 7.35 -10.39 -15.82
CA ALA A 137 6.61 -9.39 -15.06
C ALA A 137 7.46 -8.76 -13.95
N TRP A 138 7.17 -7.50 -13.60
CA TRP A 138 7.85 -6.72 -12.56
C TRP A 138 7.32 -7.09 -11.17
N THR A 139 7.63 -8.29 -10.71
CA THR A 139 7.12 -8.87 -9.46
C THR A 139 8.15 -8.93 -8.34
N LYS A 140 9.42 -8.60 -8.62
CA LYS A 140 10.47 -8.67 -7.60
C LYS A 140 10.79 -7.30 -7.02
N PHE A 141 10.68 -7.18 -5.69
CA PHE A 141 10.95 -5.96 -4.94
C PHE A 141 12.08 -6.22 -3.96
N THR A 142 13.22 -5.57 -4.19
CA THR A 142 14.46 -5.72 -3.42
C THR A 142 14.77 -4.48 -2.59
N PHE A 143 14.09 -3.37 -2.84
CA PHE A 143 14.24 -2.10 -2.13
C PHE A 143 15.69 -1.64 -2.00
N PRO A 144 16.42 -1.44 -3.10
CA PRO A 144 17.86 -1.23 -3.09
C PRO A 144 18.29 0.03 -2.32
N GLY A 145 17.46 1.08 -2.29
CA GLY A 145 17.75 2.30 -1.54
C GLY A 145 17.66 2.11 -0.02
N ARG A 146 16.86 1.15 0.45
CA ARG A 146 16.70 0.83 1.87
C ARG A 146 17.80 -0.14 2.39
N GLN A 147 18.37 -0.96 1.55
CA GLN A 147 19.48 -1.87 1.87
C GLN A 147 19.19 -2.80 3.08
N GLY A 148 17.98 -3.35 3.15
CA GLY A 148 17.57 -4.26 4.22
C GLY A 148 17.24 -3.59 5.57
N LYS A 149 17.38 -2.27 5.72
CA LYS A 149 17.00 -1.58 6.95
C LYS A 149 15.50 -1.78 7.22
N TYR A 150 15.15 -2.13 8.45
CA TYR A 150 13.82 -2.46 8.98
C TYR A 150 13.26 -3.84 8.56
N SER A 151 13.55 -4.33 7.36
CA SER A 151 13.19 -5.66 6.88
C SER A 151 14.12 -6.09 5.74
N GLU A 152 14.55 -7.34 5.76
CA GLU A 152 15.31 -7.98 4.68
C GLU A 152 14.40 -8.80 3.73
N PHE A 153 13.08 -8.74 3.92
CA PHE A 153 12.13 -9.49 3.12
C PHE A 153 12.14 -9.01 1.68
N VAL A 154 12.31 -9.96 0.76
CA VAL A 154 12.24 -9.74 -0.69
C VAL A 154 10.91 -10.25 -1.17
N TRP A 155 10.13 -9.39 -1.82
CA TRP A 155 8.91 -9.80 -2.49
C TRP A 155 9.26 -10.37 -3.85
N ASP A 156 8.69 -11.51 -4.21
CA ASP A 156 8.79 -12.12 -5.53
C ASP A 156 7.40 -12.57 -6.01
N HIS A 157 7.31 -13.15 -7.21
CA HIS A 157 6.03 -13.56 -7.80
C HIS A 157 5.19 -14.48 -6.91
N ARG A 158 5.77 -15.18 -5.92
CA ARG A 158 5.06 -16.04 -4.97
C ARG A 158 4.31 -15.26 -3.89
N CYS A 159 4.55 -13.96 -3.84
CA CYS A 159 3.86 -13.04 -2.93
C CYS A 159 2.58 -12.45 -3.54
N PHE A 160 2.24 -12.82 -4.78
CA PHE A 160 1.15 -12.20 -5.52
C PHE A 160 0.22 -13.24 -6.14
N SER A 161 -1.09 -12.93 -6.14
CA SER A 161 -2.16 -13.72 -6.76
C SER A 161 -2.43 -13.30 -8.21
N GLY A 162 -2.15 -12.05 -8.57
CA GLY A 162 -2.43 -11.49 -9.89
C GLY A 162 -1.60 -10.27 -10.26
N ILE A 163 -1.55 -9.98 -11.56
CA ILE A 163 -0.86 -8.83 -12.16
C ILE A 163 -1.62 -8.36 -13.41
N ASP A 164 -1.31 -7.13 -13.89
CA ASP A 164 -2.01 -6.52 -15.05
C ASP A 164 -1.10 -6.18 -16.25
N TRP A 165 0.18 -6.54 -16.19
CA TRP A 165 1.13 -6.24 -17.26
C TRP A 165 2.12 -7.38 -17.51
N ALA A 166 2.24 -7.79 -18.77
CA ALA A 166 3.25 -8.73 -19.24
C ALA A 166 4.30 -7.96 -20.05
N GLU A 167 5.54 -7.88 -19.54
CA GLU A 167 6.59 -7.05 -20.12
C GLU A 167 7.09 -7.61 -21.44
N ASP A 168 7.28 -8.91 -21.58
CA ASP A 168 7.71 -9.58 -22.80
C ASP A 168 6.68 -9.54 -23.91
N LEU A 169 5.38 -9.52 -23.56
CA LEU A 169 4.27 -9.44 -24.50
C LEU A 169 3.86 -7.99 -24.82
N GLN A 170 4.29 -7.02 -23.99
CA GLN A 170 3.80 -5.62 -24.04
C GLN A 170 2.27 -5.56 -24.00
N GLU A 171 1.68 -6.38 -23.14
CA GLU A 171 0.24 -6.58 -23.06
C GLU A 171 -0.31 -6.26 -21.65
N SER A 172 -1.41 -5.49 -21.61
CA SER A 172 -2.22 -5.31 -20.42
C SER A 172 -3.41 -6.26 -20.45
N SER A 173 -3.54 -7.09 -19.42
CA SER A 173 -4.66 -8.01 -19.19
C SER A 173 -4.62 -8.44 -17.73
N ILE A 174 -5.69 -9.02 -17.21
CA ILE A 174 -5.65 -9.62 -15.87
C ILE A 174 -5.04 -11.02 -15.98
N PHE A 175 -3.87 -11.18 -15.38
CA PHE A 175 -3.14 -12.46 -15.32
C PHE A 175 -3.17 -13.00 -13.89
N ALA A 176 -3.84 -14.13 -13.69
CA ALA A 176 -3.80 -14.85 -12.42
C ALA A 176 -2.51 -15.68 -12.31
N ILE A 177 -1.75 -15.44 -11.26
CA ILE A 177 -0.48 -16.11 -11.00
C ILE A 177 -0.75 -17.54 -10.53
N GLN A 178 0.07 -18.48 -11.02
CA GLN A 178 0.04 -19.89 -10.65
C GLN A 178 1.28 -20.19 -9.81
N ASN A 179 1.11 -20.35 -8.52
CA ASN A 179 2.20 -20.62 -7.57
C ASN A 179 1.83 -21.74 -6.58
N GLU A 180 2.74 -22.05 -5.63
CA GLU A 180 2.53 -23.09 -4.63
C GLU A 180 1.43 -22.80 -3.60
N TYR A 181 0.95 -21.56 -3.50
CA TYR A 181 -0.10 -21.15 -2.55
C TYR A 181 -1.49 -21.20 -3.17
N GLY A 182 -1.60 -21.16 -4.51
CA GLY A 182 -2.88 -21.31 -5.20
C GLY A 182 -2.81 -21.04 -6.69
N GLU A 183 -3.87 -21.43 -7.37
CA GLU A 183 -4.12 -21.19 -8.79
C GLU A 183 -5.27 -20.19 -8.94
N GLY A 184 -4.96 -18.90 -8.96
CA GLY A 184 -5.95 -17.82 -9.05
C GLY A 184 -6.21 -17.13 -7.73
N TRP A 185 -7.45 -16.73 -7.52
CA TRP A 185 -7.86 -15.76 -6.52
C TRP A 185 -8.06 -16.33 -5.12
N GLU A 186 -7.95 -15.47 -4.12
CA GLU A 186 -8.34 -15.76 -2.75
C GLU A 186 -9.87 -15.62 -2.55
N ASP A 187 -10.37 -16.13 -1.42
CA ASP A 187 -11.71 -15.82 -0.96
C ASP A 187 -11.75 -14.42 -0.36
N VAL A 188 -12.51 -13.53 -0.99
CA VAL A 188 -12.66 -12.14 -0.59
C VAL A 188 -14.13 -11.76 -0.39
N PRO A 189 -14.45 -10.69 0.36
CA PRO A 189 -15.83 -10.28 0.61
C PRO A 189 -16.62 -9.92 -0.65
N SER A 190 -15.97 -9.35 -1.67
CA SER A 190 -16.64 -8.92 -2.89
C SER A 190 -16.75 -10.04 -3.90
N THR A 191 -18.00 -10.30 -4.34
CA THR A 191 -18.32 -11.24 -5.41
C THR A 191 -18.64 -10.55 -6.75
N GLU A 192 -18.32 -9.28 -6.86
CA GLU A 192 -18.41 -8.55 -8.14
C GLU A 192 -17.54 -9.26 -9.18
N MET A 193 -17.99 -9.34 -10.42
CA MET A 193 -17.31 -10.05 -11.50
C MET A 193 -16.92 -11.50 -11.15
N GLY A 194 -17.76 -12.17 -10.33
CA GLY A 194 -17.53 -13.54 -9.84
C GLY A 194 -16.64 -13.62 -8.61
N ASN A 195 -15.48 -12.98 -8.63
CA ASN A 195 -14.54 -12.81 -7.53
C ASN A 195 -13.75 -11.50 -7.74
N TYR A 196 -13.70 -10.62 -6.73
CA TYR A 196 -13.02 -9.33 -6.87
C TYR A 196 -11.78 -9.21 -5.99
N ASP A 197 -10.98 -10.28 -5.90
CA ASP A 197 -9.66 -10.27 -5.26
C ASP A 197 -8.75 -9.25 -5.98
N TYR A 198 -8.50 -9.46 -7.26
CA TYR A 198 -7.68 -8.57 -8.06
C TYR A 198 -8.31 -7.18 -8.23
N LEU A 199 -7.60 -6.12 -7.78
CA LEU A 199 -8.00 -4.73 -8.02
C LEU A 199 -7.10 -4.06 -9.06
N MET A 200 -5.77 -4.08 -8.86
CA MET A 200 -4.78 -3.42 -9.72
C MET A 200 -3.34 -3.85 -9.35
N TYR A 201 -2.38 -3.59 -10.23
CA TYR A 201 -0.94 -3.81 -10.05
C TYR A 201 -0.58 -5.26 -9.68
N ASN A 202 0.35 -5.46 -8.75
CA ASN A 202 0.68 -6.77 -8.20
C ASN A 202 -0.18 -7.02 -6.96
N ASP A 203 -1.22 -7.81 -7.12
CA ASP A 203 -2.18 -8.16 -6.09
C ASP A 203 -1.56 -9.09 -5.05
N ILE A 204 -1.64 -8.73 -3.75
CA ILE A 204 -0.91 -9.45 -2.70
C ILE A 204 -1.65 -10.75 -2.34
N ASP A 205 -0.92 -11.87 -2.35
CA ASP A 205 -1.42 -13.19 -1.97
C ASP A 205 -1.28 -13.44 -0.46
N PHE A 206 -2.37 -13.30 0.28
CA PHE A 206 -2.39 -13.55 1.73
C PHE A 206 -2.39 -15.04 2.11
N ARG A 207 -2.50 -15.96 1.14
CA ARG A 207 -2.31 -17.41 1.38
C ARG A 207 -0.85 -17.71 1.71
N ASN A 208 0.09 -16.88 1.24
CA ASN A 208 1.51 -16.98 1.56
C ASN A 208 1.77 -16.56 3.02
N PRO A 209 2.18 -17.48 3.91
CA PRO A 209 2.39 -17.15 5.33
C PRO A 209 3.55 -16.17 5.56
N ALA A 210 4.54 -16.12 4.67
CA ALA A 210 5.65 -15.18 4.78
C ALA A 210 5.19 -13.73 4.53
N VAL A 211 4.24 -13.54 3.60
CA VAL A 211 3.59 -12.25 3.35
C VAL A 211 2.82 -11.78 4.58
N ARG A 212 2.00 -12.65 5.18
CA ARG A 212 1.26 -12.32 6.40
C ARG A 212 2.20 -11.91 7.54
N GLU A 213 3.29 -12.63 7.73
CA GLU A 213 4.27 -12.31 8.77
C GLU A 213 4.98 -10.99 8.51
N GLU A 214 5.38 -10.73 7.27
CA GLU A 214 6.00 -9.46 6.89
C GLU A 214 5.07 -8.27 7.15
N LEU A 215 3.79 -8.37 6.81
CA LEU A 215 2.82 -7.31 7.03
C LEU A 215 2.51 -7.10 8.54
N LYS A 216 2.50 -8.16 9.35
CA LYS A 216 2.41 -8.04 10.81
C LYS A 216 3.63 -7.35 11.41
N ASN A 217 4.84 -7.71 10.95
CA ASN A 217 6.09 -7.09 11.36
C ASN A 217 6.10 -5.60 10.97
N TRP A 218 5.63 -5.28 9.76
CA TRP A 218 5.45 -3.91 9.34
C TRP A 218 4.49 -3.14 10.26
N GLY A 219 3.32 -3.69 10.55
CA GLY A 219 2.33 -3.04 11.42
C GLY A 219 2.89 -2.70 12.80
N LYS A 220 3.61 -3.64 13.42
CA LYS A 220 4.30 -3.42 14.70
C LYS A 220 5.35 -2.31 14.58
N TRP A 221 6.23 -2.42 13.58
CA TRP A 221 7.27 -1.41 13.33
C TRP A 221 6.67 -0.02 13.08
N TYR A 222 5.57 0.04 12.32
CA TYR A 222 4.92 1.30 11.99
C TYR A 222 4.37 2.00 13.23
N PHE A 223 3.64 1.27 14.09
CA PHE A 223 3.17 1.80 15.37
C PHE A 223 4.31 2.30 16.26
N GLU A 224 5.34 1.47 16.45
CA GLU A 224 6.50 1.80 17.29
C GLU A 224 7.28 3.01 16.74
N THR A 225 7.34 3.14 15.41
CA THR A 225 8.09 4.20 14.75
C THR A 225 7.33 5.51 14.71
N THR A 226 6.03 5.49 14.48
CA THR A 226 5.25 6.69 14.17
C THR A 226 4.38 7.17 15.33
N GLY A 227 3.92 6.25 16.16
CA GLY A 227 3.02 6.56 17.26
C GLY A 227 1.58 6.88 16.83
N VAL A 228 1.13 6.45 15.64
CA VAL A 228 -0.28 6.59 15.23
C VAL A 228 -1.22 5.82 16.13
N ASP A 229 -2.48 6.23 16.22
CA ASP A 229 -3.48 5.63 17.10
C ASP A 229 -4.27 4.50 16.44
N GLY A 230 -4.19 4.36 15.13
CA GLY A 230 -4.89 3.32 14.40
C GLY A 230 -4.65 3.38 12.89
N PHE A 231 -5.25 2.42 12.18
CA PHE A 231 -5.21 2.32 10.73
C PHE A 231 -6.61 2.45 10.10
N ARG A 232 -6.65 3.07 8.96
CA ARG A 232 -7.73 2.92 7.97
C ARG A 232 -7.21 1.99 6.89
N LEU A 233 -7.84 0.86 6.71
CA LEU A 233 -7.45 -0.12 5.70
C LEU A 233 -8.16 0.22 4.38
N ASP A 234 -7.36 0.40 3.32
CA ASP A 234 -7.85 0.58 1.97
C ASP A 234 -8.31 -0.75 1.37
N ALA A 235 -9.24 -0.69 0.42
CA ALA A 235 -9.61 -1.81 -0.44
C ALA A 235 -10.00 -3.13 0.26
N VAL A 236 -10.53 -3.07 1.49
CA VAL A 236 -10.82 -4.26 2.33
C VAL A 236 -11.76 -5.29 1.70
N LYS A 237 -12.59 -4.90 0.73
CA LYS A 237 -13.47 -5.82 0.01
C LYS A 237 -12.72 -6.75 -0.95
N HIS A 238 -11.45 -6.44 -1.25
CA HIS A 238 -10.54 -7.20 -2.11
C HIS A 238 -9.48 -7.97 -1.31
N ILE A 239 -9.55 -7.96 0.01
CA ILE A 239 -8.57 -8.60 0.90
C ILE A 239 -9.23 -9.78 1.59
N SER A 240 -8.51 -10.90 1.70
CA SER A 240 -8.96 -12.09 2.42
C SER A 240 -9.42 -11.76 3.85
N THR A 241 -10.63 -12.20 4.21
CA THR A 241 -11.19 -11.99 5.56
C THR A 241 -10.41 -12.71 6.66
N GLU A 242 -9.66 -13.76 6.32
CA GLU A 242 -8.79 -14.47 7.27
C GLU A 242 -7.56 -13.64 7.67
N PHE A 243 -7.15 -12.71 6.81
CA PHE A 243 -6.04 -11.82 7.11
C PHE A 243 -6.47 -10.62 7.95
N LEU A 244 -7.65 -10.04 7.68
CA LEU A 244 -8.23 -8.88 8.37
C LEU A 244 -8.71 -9.22 9.78
#